data_6ad5aa16dc46237fafef01888ae16735
#
_entry.id   6ad5aa16dc46237fafef01888ae16735
#
_cell.length_a   1.000
_cell.length_b   1.000
_cell.length_c   1.000
_cell.angle_alpha   90.00
_cell.angle_beta   90.00
_cell.angle_gamma   90.00
#
_symmetry.space_group_name_H-M   'P 1'
#
loop_
_entity.id
_entity.type
_entity.pdbx_description
1 polymer ?
#
loop_
_entity_poly.entity_id
_entity_poly.type
_entity_poly.pdbx_seq_one_letter_code
_entity_poly.pdbx_strand_id
1 'polypeptide(L)'
;MRQANDGSQYSKVHNAFHNTLNSYLEKFDFYDIFLVDHNTGDIVYSVFKEADFATNLRNGPYRRSNIASAYEEANVLALADAPIFVEFDYYAPSYGAPAAFIAKPIFDNGERIGVLIFQMPITRINQIMTGNQHWVKDGLGETGETYLVGPDFTMRSVSRFLVEDREGYFAALEKLDYPSK
;
A
#
# COMPACT_ATOMS: atom_id res chain seq x y z
N MET A 1 -11.54 12.55 -8.49
CA MET A 1 -12.61 13.54 -8.13
C MET A 1 -12.52 13.74 -6.63
N ARG A 2 -12.18 14.95 -6.16
CA ARG A 2 -11.93 15.17 -4.72
C ARG A 2 -13.22 15.12 -3.88
N GLN A 3 -14.38 15.44 -4.47
CA GLN A 3 -15.67 15.52 -3.77
C GLN A 3 -16.83 15.43 -4.75
N ALA A 4 -17.94 14.78 -4.34
CA ALA A 4 -19.22 14.88 -5.01
C ALA A 4 -19.98 16.14 -4.49
N ASN A 5 -20.54 16.94 -5.40
CA ASN A 5 -21.37 18.10 -5.04
C ASN A 5 -22.86 17.67 -4.96
N ASP A 6 -23.14 16.64 -4.16
CA ASP A 6 -24.48 16.03 -4.04
C ASP A 6 -25.27 16.51 -2.81
N GLY A 7 -24.66 17.36 -1.96
CA GLY A 7 -25.29 17.85 -0.72
C GLY A 7 -25.51 16.81 0.37
N SER A 8 -25.02 15.59 0.18
CA SER A 8 -25.18 14.48 1.14
C SER A 8 -24.51 14.77 2.49
N GLN A 9 -24.94 14.05 3.52
CA GLN A 9 -24.30 14.07 4.84
C GLN A 9 -22.84 13.58 4.73
N TYR A 10 -22.59 12.57 3.92
CA TYR A 10 -21.25 12.08 3.64
C TYR A 10 -20.33 13.20 3.09
N SER A 11 -20.77 13.93 2.06
CA SER A 11 -19.98 15.01 1.47
C SER A 11 -19.67 16.14 2.46
N LYS A 12 -20.58 16.45 3.39
CA LYS A 12 -20.34 17.44 4.44
C LYS A 12 -19.24 16.99 5.40
N VAL A 13 -19.30 15.73 5.88
CA VAL A 13 -18.28 15.13 6.77
C VAL A 13 -16.95 15.02 6.03
N HIS A 14 -16.97 14.50 4.82
CA HIS A 14 -15.77 14.38 3.96
C HIS A 14 -15.02 15.71 3.85
N ASN A 15 -15.73 16.83 3.60
CA ASN A 15 -15.12 18.15 3.49
C ASN A 15 -14.42 18.63 4.76
N ALA A 16 -14.93 18.25 5.92
CA ALA A 16 -14.32 18.64 7.19
C ALA A 16 -12.95 17.97 7.42
N PHE A 17 -12.74 16.76 6.89
CA PHE A 17 -11.56 15.94 7.23
C PHE A 17 -10.62 15.68 6.06
N HIS A 18 -11.11 15.72 4.82
CA HIS A 18 -10.33 15.31 3.65
C HIS A 18 -8.99 16.08 3.50
N ASN A 19 -9.01 17.42 3.70
CA ASN A 19 -7.79 18.23 3.59
C ASN A 19 -6.73 17.81 4.62
N THR A 20 -7.16 17.47 5.84
CA THR A 20 -6.24 16.98 6.89
C THR A 20 -5.61 15.66 6.50
N LEU A 21 -6.42 14.67 6.10
CA LEU A 21 -5.92 13.35 5.69
C LEU A 21 -5.04 13.43 4.43
N ASN A 22 -5.42 14.25 3.46
CA ASN A 22 -4.58 14.50 2.28
C ASN A 22 -3.24 15.13 2.65
N SER A 23 -3.22 16.09 3.61
CA SER A 23 -1.97 16.69 4.07
C SER A 23 -1.07 15.68 4.80
N TYR A 24 -1.64 14.73 5.53
CA TYR A 24 -0.89 13.61 6.12
C TYR A 24 -0.30 12.71 5.04
N LEU A 25 -1.10 12.33 4.04
CA LEU A 25 -0.65 11.53 2.91
C LEU A 25 0.56 12.18 2.22
N GLU A 26 0.46 13.46 1.85
CA GLU A 26 1.53 14.21 1.18
C GLU A 26 2.78 14.37 2.07
N LYS A 27 2.59 14.69 3.36
CA LYS A 27 3.69 14.91 4.29
C LYS A 27 4.51 13.66 4.57
N PHE A 28 3.87 12.52 4.67
CA PHE A 28 4.51 11.24 5.00
C PHE A 28 4.73 10.33 3.79
N ASP A 29 4.37 10.84 2.60
CA ASP A 29 4.60 10.13 1.33
C ASP A 29 3.91 8.76 1.29
N PHE A 30 2.67 8.65 1.82
CA PHE A 30 1.85 7.47 1.66
C PHE A 30 1.18 7.46 0.28
N TYR A 31 0.91 6.27 -0.27
CA TYR A 31 0.17 6.18 -1.53
C TYR A 31 -1.32 6.49 -1.32
N ASP A 32 -1.98 5.85 -0.35
CA ASP A 32 -3.37 6.15 0.04
C ASP A 32 -3.58 5.96 1.55
N ILE A 33 -4.69 6.49 2.07
CA ILE A 33 -5.16 6.35 3.45
C ILE A 33 -6.61 5.93 3.41
N PHE A 34 -6.93 4.82 4.09
CA PHE A 34 -8.27 4.26 4.14
C PHE A 34 -8.84 4.30 5.56
N LEU A 35 -10.17 4.51 5.65
CA LEU A 35 -10.96 4.23 6.84
C LEU A 35 -11.95 3.13 6.50
N VAL A 36 -11.95 2.08 7.31
CA VAL A 36 -12.81 0.92 7.13
C VAL A 36 -13.68 0.76 8.36
N ASP A 37 -14.98 0.58 8.17
CA ASP A 37 -15.93 0.32 9.26
C ASP A 37 -15.63 -1.02 9.93
N HIS A 38 -15.51 -1.02 11.26
CA HIS A 38 -15.10 -2.23 11.99
C HIS A 38 -16.14 -3.34 11.98
N ASN A 39 -17.44 -2.98 11.89
CA ASN A 39 -18.54 -3.96 11.93
C ASN A 39 -18.79 -4.59 10.56
N THR A 40 -18.85 -3.74 9.53
CA THR A 40 -19.26 -4.17 8.19
C THR A 40 -18.09 -4.57 7.32
N GLY A 41 -16.93 -3.93 7.48
CA GLY A 41 -15.77 -4.09 6.57
C GLY A 41 -15.88 -3.24 5.32
N ASP A 42 -16.77 -2.25 5.30
CA ASP A 42 -16.89 -1.32 4.19
C ASP A 42 -15.78 -0.28 4.23
N ILE A 43 -15.12 -0.03 3.10
CA ILE A 43 -14.21 1.11 2.94
C ILE A 43 -15.06 2.37 2.86
N VAL A 44 -15.17 3.08 3.99
CA VAL A 44 -16.00 4.29 4.09
C VAL A 44 -15.28 5.55 3.63
N TYR A 45 -13.96 5.52 3.53
CA TYR A 45 -13.15 6.62 3.06
C TYR A 45 -11.85 6.11 2.42
N SER A 46 -11.40 6.75 1.35
CA SER A 46 -10.01 6.78 0.90
C SER A 46 -9.66 8.17 0.39
N VAL A 47 -8.37 8.53 0.33
CA VAL A 47 -7.95 9.83 -0.20
C VAL A 47 -8.16 9.87 -1.70
N PHE A 48 -7.67 8.89 -2.44
CA PHE A 48 -7.73 8.86 -3.91
C PHE A 48 -9.04 8.34 -4.48
N LYS A 49 -9.80 7.52 -3.73
CA LYS A 49 -11.05 6.91 -4.18
C LYS A 49 -10.88 6.12 -5.48
N GLU A 50 -9.92 5.20 -5.47
CA GLU A 50 -9.70 4.24 -6.53
C GLU A 50 -10.84 3.19 -6.59
N ALA A 51 -10.67 2.13 -7.33
CA ALA A 51 -11.72 1.12 -7.56
C ALA A 51 -12.14 0.35 -6.29
N ASP A 52 -11.35 0.40 -5.23
CA ASP A 52 -11.64 -0.20 -3.92
C ASP A 52 -12.53 0.66 -3.03
N PHE A 53 -12.61 1.97 -3.27
CA PHE A 53 -13.49 2.86 -2.50
C PHE A 53 -14.95 2.41 -2.55
N ALA A 54 -15.62 2.46 -1.39
CA ALA A 54 -16.99 2.02 -1.19
C ALA A 54 -17.23 0.52 -1.47
N THR A 55 -16.17 -0.30 -1.48
CA THR A 55 -16.28 -1.76 -1.52
C THR A 55 -16.16 -2.37 -0.12
N ASN A 56 -16.47 -3.65 0.00
CA ASN A 56 -16.44 -4.38 1.25
C ASN A 56 -15.26 -5.35 1.30
N LEU A 57 -14.44 -5.29 2.34
CA LEU A 57 -13.25 -6.13 2.49
C LEU A 57 -13.54 -7.55 2.97
N ARG A 58 -14.73 -7.84 3.51
CA ARG A 58 -15.12 -9.19 3.95
C ARG A 58 -15.73 -10.03 2.82
N ASN A 59 -16.55 -9.42 1.97
CA ASN A 59 -17.34 -10.14 0.97
C ASN A 59 -17.30 -9.52 -0.44
N GLY A 60 -16.64 -8.36 -0.60
CA GLY A 60 -16.55 -7.64 -1.87
C GLY A 60 -15.45 -8.18 -2.80
N PRO A 61 -15.17 -7.46 -3.89
CA PRO A 61 -14.22 -7.90 -4.92
C PRO A 61 -12.79 -8.06 -4.39
N TYR A 62 -12.40 -7.26 -3.40
CA TYR A 62 -11.03 -7.25 -2.85
C TYR A 62 -10.85 -8.05 -1.56
N ARG A 63 -11.83 -8.92 -1.18
CA ARG A 63 -11.81 -9.73 0.04
C ARG A 63 -10.62 -10.71 0.16
N ARG A 64 -9.90 -10.96 -0.95
CA ARG A 64 -8.71 -11.84 -0.99
C ARG A 64 -7.41 -11.08 -1.19
N SER A 65 -7.45 -9.77 -1.15
CA SER A 65 -6.26 -8.93 -1.28
C SER A 65 -5.60 -8.69 0.07
N ASN A 66 -4.36 -8.23 0.04
CA ASN A 66 -3.59 -7.94 1.24
C ASN A 66 -4.16 -6.78 2.09
N ILE A 67 -4.92 -5.82 1.50
CA ILE A 67 -5.65 -4.83 2.32
C ILE A 67 -6.75 -5.48 3.17
N ALA A 68 -7.41 -6.53 2.65
CA ALA A 68 -8.40 -7.26 3.44
C ALA A 68 -7.74 -7.99 4.62
N SER A 69 -6.59 -8.62 4.41
CA SER A 69 -5.79 -9.21 5.49
C SER A 69 -5.39 -8.16 6.53
N ALA A 70 -4.91 -6.99 6.08
CA ALA A 70 -4.56 -5.88 6.97
C ALA A 70 -5.76 -5.41 7.82
N TYR A 71 -6.95 -5.32 7.22
CA TYR A 71 -8.19 -4.99 7.93
C TYR A 71 -8.55 -6.06 8.96
N GLU A 72 -8.58 -7.34 8.57
CA GLU A 72 -9.01 -8.43 9.45
C GLU A 72 -8.07 -8.58 10.65
N GLU A 73 -6.75 -8.55 10.42
CA GLU A 73 -5.76 -8.65 11.49
C GLU A 73 -5.80 -7.43 12.43
N ALA A 74 -5.88 -6.21 11.87
CA ALA A 74 -5.97 -5.00 12.70
C ALA A 74 -7.29 -4.93 13.46
N ASN A 75 -8.39 -5.41 12.89
CA ASN A 75 -9.72 -5.31 13.48
C ASN A 75 -9.90 -6.11 14.78
N VAL A 76 -8.96 -6.96 15.15
CA VAL A 76 -8.98 -7.72 16.42
C VAL A 76 -8.00 -7.20 17.47
N LEU A 77 -7.11 -6.27 17.11
CA LEU A 77 -6.09 -5.72 18.01
C LEU A 77 -6.70 -4.90 19.13
N ALA A 78 -6.03 -4.86 20.29
CA ALA A 78 -6.29 -3.89 21.34
C ALA A 78 -5.65 -2.53 21.03
N LEU A 79 -6.05 -1.48 21.74
CA LEU A 79 -5.51 -0.13 21.59
C LEU A 79 -3.98 -0.08 21.80
N ALA A 80 -3.47 -0.87 22.75
CA ALA A 80 -2.04 -0.89 23.12
C ALA A 80 -1.17 -1.74 22.19
N ASP A 81 -1.78 -2.58 21.33
CA ASP A 81 -1.02 -3.44 20.42
C ASP A 81 -0.27 -2.63 19.37
N ALA A 82 0.82 -3.20 18.84
CA ALA A 82 1.52 -2.61 17.70
C ALA A 82 0.63 -2.62 16.44
N PRO A 83 0.82 -1.68 15.49
CA PRO A 83 0.13 -1.76 14.20
C PRO A 83 0.52 -3.03 13.43
N ILE A 84 -0.39 -3.53 12.61
CA ILE A 84 -0.14 -4.63 11.67
C ILE A 84 0.59 -4.06 10.44
N PHE A 85 1.58 -4.81 9.96
CA PHE A 85 2.19 -4.60 8.65
C PHE A 85 1.91 -5.81 7.77
N VAL A 86 1.27 -5.59 6.63
CA VAL A 86 1.06 -6.62 5.59
C VAL A 86 1.93 -6.29 4.39
N GLU A 87 2.72 -7.26 3.98
CA GLU A 87 3.73 -7.15 2.93
C GLU A 87 3.18 -6.79 1.56
N PHE A 88 4.12 -6.36 0.70
CA PHE A 88 3.85 -6.06 -0.71
C PHE A 88 3.33 -7.30 -1.45
N ASP A 89 2.18 -7.12 -2.09
CA ASP A 89 1.58 -8.07 -3.00
C ASP A 89 0.89 -7.31 -4.14
N TYR A 90 0.53 -8.01 -5.22
CA TYR A 90 -0.23 -7.46 -6.34
C TYR A 90 -1.52 -6.83 -5.84
N TYR A 91 -1.75 -5.57 -6.21
CA TYR A 91 -2.95 -4.83 -5.81
C TYR A 91 -3.66 -4.22 -7.01
N ALA A 92 -4.75 -4.86 -7.44
CA ALA A 92 -5.50 -4.48 -8.64
C ALA A 92 -5.99 -3.01 -8.63
N PRO A 93 -6.51 -2.44 -7.51
CA PRO A 93 -6.95 -1.04 -7.50
C PRO A 93 -5.84 -0.04 -7.85
N SER A 94 -4.60 -0.31 -7.47
CA SER A 94 -3.44 0.52 -7.83
C SER A 94 -2.82 0.12 -9.17
N TYR A 95 -3.67 -0.18 -10.16
CA TYR A 95 -3.26 -0.57 -11.52
C TYR A 95 -2.34 -1.80 -11.57
N GLY A 96 -2.46 -2.68 -10.58
CA GLY A 96 -1.62 -3.86 -10.47
C GLY A 96 -0.22 -3.61 -9.91
N ALA A 97 0.08 -2.39 -9.44
CA ALA A 97 1.33 -2.13 -8.73
C ALA A 97 1.35 -2.86 -7.38
N PRO A 98 2.51 -3.35 -6.94
CA PRO A 98 2.64 -3.90 -5.59
C PRO A 98 2.29 -2.86 -4.53
N ALA A 99 1.50 -3.27 -3.53
CA ALA A 99 1.12 -2.46 -2.38
C ALA A 99 1.35 -3.22 -1.08
N ALA A 100 1.83 -2.53 -0.06
CA ALA A 100 1.90 -3.00 1.32
C ALA A 100 1.04 -2.10 2.20
N PHE A 101 0.57 -2.61 3.33
CA PHE A 101 -0.36 -1.90 4.18
C PHE A 101 0.09 -1.90 5.64
N ILE A 102 -0.08 -0.75 6.30
CA ILE A 102 0.03 -0.62 7.76
C ILE A 102 -1.37 -0.33 8.28
N ALA A 103 -1.85 -1.12 9.24
CA ALA A 103 -3.20 -0.99 9.76
C ALA A 103 -3.25 -0.98 11.29
N LYS A 104 -4.17 -0.19 11.83
CA LYS A 104 -4.46 -0.13 13.26
C LYS A 104 -5.93 0.18 13.51
N PRO A 105 -6.57 -0.40 14.57
CA PRO A 105 -7.94 -0.06 14.92
C PRO A 105 -8.04 1.37 15.45
N ILE A 106 -9.20 1.98 15.20
CA ILE A 106 -9.61 3.28 15.74
C ILE A 106 -10.59 3.03 16.87
N PHE A 107 -10.35 3.68 18.01
CA PHE A 107 -11.23 3.62 19.17
C PHE A 107 -11.79 5.00 19.50
N ASP A 108 -13.05 5.05 19.87
CA ASP A 108 -13.69 6.20 20.50
C ASP A 108 -14.29 5.78 21.84
N ASN A 109 -13.91 6.46 22.92
CA ASN A 109 -14.36 6.15 24.30
C ASN A 109 -14.24 4.66 24.68
N GLY A 110 -13.23 3.96 24.14
CA GLY A 110 -12.98 2.54 24.40
C GLY A 110 -13.73 1.59 23.46
N GLU A 111 -14.65 2.08 22.65
CA GLU A 111 -15.31 1.30 21.61
C GLU A 111 -14.51 1.34 20.30
N ARG A 112 -14.35 0.19 19.66
CA ARG A 112 -13.74 0.13 18.31
C ARG A 112 -14.78 0.61 17.29
N ILE A 113 -14.40 1.63 16.52
CA ILE A 113 -15.28 2.25 15.53
C ILE A 113 -14.82 2.02 14.09
N GLY A 114 -13.56 1.69 13.87
CA GLY A 114 -13.03 1.49 12.52
C GLY A 114 -11.61 0.95 12.53
N VAL A 115 -11.06 0.80 11.34
CA VAL A 115 -9.65 0.51 11.08
C VAL A 115 -9.08 1.57 10.17
N LEU A 116 -7.96 2.17 10.58
CA LEU A 116 -7.15 3.06 9.77
C LEU A 116 -6.09 2.22 9.04
N ILE A 117 -5.99 2.38 7.73
CA ILE A 117 -5.02 1.67 6.89
C ILE A 117 -4.25 2.68 6.05
N PHE A 118 -2.93 2.58 6.06
CA PHE A 118 -2.03 3.33 5.20
C PHE A 118 -1.48 2.40 4.13
N GLN A 119 -1.54 2.83 2.86
CA GLN A 119 -0.88 2.14 1.76
C GLN A 119 0.52 2.69 1.56
N MET A 120 1.51 1.79 1.61
CA MET A 120 2.92 2.14 1.43
C MET A 120 3.26 2.30 -0.06
N PRO A 121 3.98 3.36 -0.46
CA PRO A 121 4.37 3.58 -1.84
C PRO A 121 5.58 2.71 -2.21
N ILE A 122 5.42 1.82 -3.20
CA ILE A 122 6.55 1.01 -3.72
C ILE A 122 7.64 1.89 -4.33
N THR A 123 7.28 3.04 -4.88
CA THR A 123 8.23 4.00 -5.46
C THR A 123 9.23 4.51 -4.42
N ARG A 124 8.77 4.78 -3.19
CA ARG A 124 9.64 5.23 -2.11
C ARG A 124 10.62 4.15 -1.66
N ILE A 125 10.16 2.91 -1.57
CA ILE A 125 11.03 1.76 -1.29
C ILE A 125 12.10 1.62 -2.38
N ASN A 126 11.71 1.69 -3.65
CA ASN A 126 12.65 1.63 -4.76
C ASN A 126 13.68 2.77 -4.72
N GLN A 127 13.26 4.00 -4.42
CA GLN A 127 14.17 5.13 -4.28
C GLN A 127 15.22 4.89 -3.19
N ILE A 128 14.80 4.40 -2.02
CA ILE A 128 15.70 4.10 -0.89
C ILE A 128 16.66 2.98 -1.29
N MET A 129 16.15 1.87 -1.82
CA MET A 129 16.95 0.69 -2.14
C MET A 129 17.90 0.92 -3.30
N THR A 130 17.58 1.79 -4.24
CA THR A 130 18.47 2.16 -5.35
C THR A 130 19.37 3.37 -5.04
N GLY A 131 19.27 3.98 -3.86
CA GLY A 131 19.95 5.23 -3.55
C GLY A 131 19.63 6.34 -4.57
N ASN A 132 18.39 6.40 -5.06
CA ASN A 132 17.99 7.25 -6.19
C ASN A 132 18.85 7.01 -7.46
N GLN A 133 19.29 5.78 -7.70
CA GLN A 133 20.13 5.34 -8.80
C GLN A 133 21.57 5.93 -8.76
N HIS A 134 22.04 6.34 -7.57
CA HIS A 134 23.40 6.85 -7.39
C HIS A 134 24.40 5.73 -7.00
N TRP A 135 24.22 4.52 -7.50
CA TRP A 135 24.96 3.31 -7.07
C TRP A 135 26.50 3.49 -7.02
N VAL A 136 27.09 4.08 -8.06
CA VAL A 136 28.54 4.30 -8.10
C VAL A 136 28.98 5.30 -7.02
N LYS A 137 28.23 6.40 -6.85
CA LYS A 137 28.48 7.43 -5.85
C LYS A 137 28.32 6.89 -4.42
N ASP A 138 27.37 5.96 -4.23
CA ASP A 138 27.08 5.34 -2.95
C ASP A 138 28.01 4.16 -2.64
N GLY A 139 29.06 3.95 -3.48
CA GLY A 139 30.11 2.97 -3.24
C GLY A 139 29.83 1.56 -3.73
N LEU A 140 28.74 1.35 -4.47
CA LEU A 140 28.37 0.04 -4.99
C LEU A 140 29.09 -0.35 -6.30
N GLY A 141 29.95 0.56 -6.82
CA GLY A 141 30.70 0.31 -8.06
C GLY A 141 29.80 0.19 -9.29
N GLU A 142 30.28 -0.54 -10.30
CA GLU A 142 29.59 -0.65 -11.60
C GLU A 142 28.47 -1.70 -11.61
N THR A 143 28.52 -2.71 -10.73
CA THR A 143 27.60 -3.86 -10.77
C THR A 143 26.89 -4.12 -9.44
N GLY A 144 27.30 -3.44 -8.35
CA GLY A 144 26.70 -3.61 -7.04
C GLY A 144 25.28 -3.03 -6.97
N GLU A 145 24.40 -3.73 -6.26
CA GLU A 145 23.03 -3.29 -5.98
C GLU A 145 22.56 -3.71 -4.59
N THR A 146 21.49 -3.08 -4.11
CA THR A 146 20.75 -3.50 -2.92
C THR A 146 19.28 -3.66 -3.28
N TYR A 147 18.63 -4.69 -2.72
CA TYR A 147 17.21 -4.92 -2.90
C TYR A 147 16.60 -5.62 -1.68
N LEU A 148 15.29 -5.50 -1.55
CA LEU A 148 14.51 -6.19 -0.53
C LEU A 148 14.03 -7.54 -1.08
N VAL A 149 14.07 -8.55 -0.19
CA VAL A 149 13.57 -9.91 -0.49
C VAL A 149 12.54 -10.27 0.58
N GLY A 150 11.39 -10.75 0.16
CA GLY A 150 10.34 -11.25 1.05
C GLY A 150 10.64 -12.65 1.59
N PRO A 151 9.85 -13.13 2.56
CA PRO A 151 9.99 -14.47 3.14
C PRO A 151 9.74 -15.60 2.14
N ASP A 152 9.08 -15.30 1.02
CA ASP A 152 8.86 -16.20 -0.12
C ASP A 152 10.01 -16.20 -1.13
N PHE A 153 11.13 -15.52 -0.81
CA PHE A 153 12.32 -15.36 -1.63
C PHE A 153 12.09 -14.57 -2.94
N THR A 154 11.00 -13.83 -3.06
CA THR A 154 10.77 -12.94 -4.20
C THR A 154 11.19 -11.50 -3.88
N MET A 155 11.61 -10.76 -4.91
CA MET A 155 12.05 -9.37 -4.76
C MET A 155 10.87 -8.45 -4.43
N ARG A 156 11.10 -7.50 -3.52
CA ARG A 156 10.15 -6.45 -3.10
C ARG A 156 10.56 -5.06 -3.58
N SER A 157 11.74 -4.94 -4.18
CA SER A 157 12.23 -3.70 -4.78
C SER A 157 12.79 -3.97 -6.18
N VAL A 158 12.95 -2.91 -6.96
CA VAL A 158 13.48 -3.03 -8.32
C VAL A 158 14.98 -3.38 -8.31
N SER A 159 15.41 -4.25 -9.24
CA SER A 159 16.82 -4.52 -9.50
C SER A 159 17.46 -3.38 -10.29
N ARG A 160 18.73 -3.07 -10.01
CA ARG A 160 19.54 -2.16 -10.80
C ARG A 160 19.61 -2.59 -12.27
N PHE A 161 19.81 -3.88 -12.53
CA PHE A 161 19.89 -4.39 -13.89
C PHE A 161 18.57 -4.13 -14.65
N LEU A 162 17.40 -4.31 -14.00
CA LEU A 162 16.11 -3.97 -14.62
C LEU A 162 15.98 -2.48 -14.95
N VAL A 163 16.59 -1.60 -14.13
CA VAL A 163 16.57 -0.15 -14.35
C VAL A 163 17.51 0.29 -15.46
N GLU A 164 18.74 -0.26 -15.47
CA GLU A 164 19.79 0.16 -16.41
C GLU A 164 19.66 -0.50 -17.79
N ASP A 165 19.25 -1.76 -17.85
CA ASP A 165 19.11 -2.54 -19.10
C ASP A 165 17.90 -3.48 -19.00
N ARG A 166 16.71 -2.94 -19.24
CA ARG A 166 15.46 -3.68 -19.17
C ARG A 166 15.41 -4.87 -20.13
N GLU A 167 15.88 -4.70 -21.34
CA GLU A 167 15.85 -5.77 -22.36
C GLU A 167 16.81 -6.90 -22.00
N GLY A 168 18.03 -6.55 -21.61
CA GLY A 168 19.03 -7.52 -21.14
C GLY A 168 18.57 -8.26 -19.89
N TYR A 169 17.87 -7.58 -18.96
CA TYR A 169 17.29 -8.22 -17.77
C TYR A 169 16.30 -9.32 -18.14
N PHE A 170 15.32 -9.05 -19.00
CA PHE A 170 14.35 -10.05 -19.43
C PHE A 170 15.00 -11.17 -20.26
N ALA A 171 15.94 -10.84 -21.16
CA ALA A 171 16.68 -11.86 -21.92
C ALA A 171 17.55 -12.76 -21.02
N ALA A 172 18.02 -12.25 -19.88
CA ALA A 172 18.73 -13.06 -18.89
C ALA A 172 17.77 -13.99 -18.15
N LEU A 173 16.58 -13.50 -17.75
CA LEU A 173 15.55 -14.32 -17.08
C LEU A 173 15.05 -15.46 -17.96
N GLU A 174 14.85 -15.21 -19.27
CA GLU A 174 14.42 -16.25 -20.21
C GLU A 174 15.42 -17.41 -20.33
N LYS A 175 16.70 -17.14 -20.10
CA LYS A 175 17.77 -18.17 -20.12
C LYS A 175 17.83 -18.97 -18.80
N LEU A 176 17.29 -18.43 -17.73
CA LEU A 176 17.17 -19.11 -16.47
C LEU A 176 15.86 -19.89 -16.52
N ASP A 177 15.94 -21.21 -16.54
CA ASP A 177 14.78 -22.13 -16.60
C ASP A 177 13.96 -22.06 -15.29
N TYR A 178 13.44 -20.85 -14.97
CA TYR A 178 12.55 -20.66 -13.83
C TYR A 178 11.11 -20.94 -14.25
N PRO A 179 10.37 -21.76 -13.49
CA PRO A 179 8.95 -21.93 -13.74
C PRO A 179 8.24 -20.57 -13.63
N SER A 180 7.66 -20.13 -14.72
CA SER A 180 6.73 -18.99 -14.72
C SER A 180 5.56 -19.31 -13.79
N LYS A 181 5.43 -18.55 -12.70
CA LYS A 181 4.23 -18.60 -11.85
C LYS A 181 3.11 -17.79 -12.48
#